data_778bc6c0fee4faf3a8edccb301e549d1
#
_entry.id   778bc6c0fee4faf3a8edccb301e549d1
#
_cell.length_a   1.000
_cell.length_b   1.000
_cell.length_c   1.000
_cell.angle_alpha   90.00
_cell.angle_beta   90.00
_cell.angle_gamma   90.00
#
_symmetry.space_group_name_H-M   'P 1'
#
loop_
_entity.id
_entity.type
_entity.pdbx_description
1 polymer ?
#
loop_
_entity_poly.entity_id
_entity_poly.type
_entity_poly.pdbx_seq_one_letter_code
_entity_poly.pdbx_strand_id
1 'polypeptide(L)'
;MDAELSSTEKSSANIPENTPANPAQASVKCPHCGTVMPANAEFCPGCGWSMTPLPAAERAAAAIAYLTFVAAAVVLFLPAFRNNRFVRFHAWQSILLWGVFFVLTISALFLSNVAAAMLFLLFGILASLAMLFLWIVLSLKAWEGERFELPLFGTLAERMP
;
A
#
# COMPACT_ATOMS: atom_id res chain seq x y z
N MET A 1 -3.24 1.94 76.19
CA MET A 1 -3.16 3.12 75.35
C MET A 1 -2.86 2.62 73.97
N ASP A 2 -3.72 2.00 73.36
CA ASP A 2 -4.85 2.02 72.49
C ASP A 2 -4.55 2.82 71.23
N ALA A 3 -4.15 2.12 70.16
CA ALA A 3 -4.03 2.63 68.79
C ALA A 3 -4.91 1.73 67.91
N GLU A 4 -6.05 2.29 67.56
CA GLU A 4 -7.03 1.64 66.64
C GLU A 4 -6.48 1.62 65.20
N LEU A 5 -6.53 0.42 64.62
CA LEU A 5 -6.40 0.16 63.19
C LEU A 5 -7.69 0.60 62.51
N SER A 6 -7.61 1.67 61.70
CA SER A 6 -8.64 2.06 60.76
C SER A 6 -8.46 1.32 59.42
N SER A 7 -9.39 0.43 59.14
CA SER A 7 -9.53 -0.34 57.89
C SER A 7 -9.91 0.60 56.75
N THR A 8 -9.02 0.77 55.76
CA THR A 8 -9.36 1.40 54.47
C THR A 8 -10.12 0.41 53.61
N GLU A 9 -11.40 0.60 53.57
CA GLU A 9 -12.34 -0.09 52.71
C GLU A 9 -12.09 0.22 51.23
N LYS A 10 -11.75 -0.80 50.50
CA LYS A 10 -11.46 -0.78 49.09
C LYS A 10 -12.77 -0.56 48.31
N SER A 11 -13.06 0.70 47.97
CA SER A 11 -14.17 1.07 47.12
C SER A 11 -13.95 0.45 45.74
N SER A 12 -14.59 -0.70 45.51
CA SER A 12 -14.73 -1.29 44.17
C SER A 12 -15.66 -0.39 43.37
N ALA A 13 -15.09 0.53 42.61
CA ALA A 13 -15.85 1.33 41.65
C ALA A 13 -16.43 0.40 40.60
N ASN A 14 -17.75 0.18 40.64
CA ASN A 14 -18.54 -0.39 39.57
C ASN A 14 -18.35 0.45 38.32
N ILE A 15 -17.53 -0.03 37.38
CA ILE A 15 -17.47 0.47 36.01
C ILE A 15 -18.78 0.02 35.35
N PRO A 16 -19.63 0.93 34.86
CA PRO A 16 -20.84 0.53 34.16
C PRO A 16 -20.45 -0.17 32.85
N GLU A 17 -20.81 -1.44 32.74
CA GLU A 17 -20.57 -2.37 31.63
C GLU A 17 -21.37 -2.03 30.34
N ASN A 18 -21.80 -0.80 30.17
CA ASN A 18 -22.58 -0.35 29.02
C ASN A 18 -21.99 0.89 28.35
N THR A 19 -20.67 0.95 28.21
CA THR A 19 -20.10 1.88 27.23
C THR A 19 -20.28 1.25 25.85
N PRO A 20 -20.96 1.91 24.90
CA PRO A 20 -21.07 1.39 23.53
C PRO A 20 -19.67 1.13 23.01
N ALA A 21 -19.37 -0.13 22.65
CA ALA A 21 -18.06 -0.53 22.16
C ALA A 21 -17.68 0.42 21.01
N ASN A 22 -16.63 1.20 21.23
CA ASN A 22 -16.10 2.08 20.19
C ASN A 22 -15.78 1.21 18.97
N PRO A 23 -16.41 1.42 17.79
CA PRO A 23 -16.21 0.59 16.61
C PRO A 23 -14.73 0.55 16.17
N ALA A 24 -13.91 1.51 16.59
CA ALA A 24 -12.47 1.50 16.39
C ALA A 24 -11.71 0.47 17.27
N GLN A 25 -12.34 -0.09 18.30
CA GLN A 25 -11.75 -1.12 19.19
C GLN A 25 -12.20 -2.54 18.81
N ALA A 26 -13.25 -2.70 17.98
CA ALA A 26 -13.65 -3.98 17.44
C ALA A 26 -12.56 -4.48 16.47
N SER A 27 -12.07 -5.70 16.71
CA SER A 27 -11.11 -6.34 15.81
C SER A 27 -11.79 -7.43 15.00
N VAL A 28 -11.45 -7.52 13.72
CA VAL A 28 -11.93 -8.57 12.80
C VAL A 28 -10.74 -9.31 12.18
N LYS A 29 -10.97 -10.54 11.77
CA LYS A 29 -9.98 -11.31 11.03
C LYS A 29 -10.18 -11.10 9.52
N CYS A 30 -9.09 -10.87 8.80
CA CYS A 30 -9.11 -10.80 7.35
C CYS A 30 -9.57 -12.15 6.76
N PRO A 31 -10.57 -12.18 5.88
CA PRO A 31 -11.05 -13.43 5.27
C PRO A 31 -10.02 -14.04 4.32
N HIS A 32 -9.05 -13.26 3.83
CA HIS A 32 -8.04 -13.70 2.87
C HIS A 32 -6.78 -14.27 3.54
N CYS A 33 -6.23 -13.60 4.59
CA CYS A 33 -4.96 -14.01 5.22
C CYS A 33 -5.06 -14.29 6.73
N GLY A 34 -6.21 -14.07 7.36
CA GLY A 34 -6.43 -14.31 8.79
C GLY A 34 -5.83 -13.25 9.73
N THR A 35 -5.14 -12.23 9.24
CA THR A 35 -4.58 -11.14 10.05
C THR A 35 -5.68 -10.43 10.83
N VAL A 36 -5.45 -10.20 12.13
CA VAL A 36 -6.35 -9.43 12.98
C VAL A 36 -6.14 -7.94 12.70
N MET A 37 -7.23 -7.21 12.48
CA MET A 37 -7.20 -5.79 12.14
C MET A 37 -8.41 -5.06 12.73
N PRO A 38 -8.41 -3.71 12.80
CA PRO A 38 -9.56 -2.93 13.20
C PRO A 38 -10.76 -3.19 12.26
N ALA A 39 -11.97 -3.26 12.80
CA ALA A 39 -13.19 -3.54 12.02
C ALA A 39 -13.50 -2.46 10.98
N ASN A 40 -12.98 -1.25 11.15
CA ASN A 40 -13.13 -0.11 10.24
C ASN A 40 -12.01 0.01 9.20
N ALA A 41 -11.09 -0.97 9.11
CA ALA A 41 -10.02 -0.96 8.12
C ALA A 41 -10.60 -1.17 6.71
N GLU A 42 -10.27 -0.28 5.78
CA GLU A 42 -10.66 -0.40 4.37
C GLU A 42 -9.86 -1.50 3.64
N PHE A 43 -8.59 -1.66 4.05
CA PHE A 43 -7.67 -2.66 3.50
C PHE A 43 -6.97 -3.42 4.62
N CYS A 44 -6.70 -4.69 4.37
CA CYS A 44 -5.95 -5.53 5.30
C CYS A 44 -4.48 -5.10 5.36
N PRO A 45 -3.92 -4.79 6.56
CA PRO A 45 -2.52 -4.40 6.69
C PRO A 45 -1.55 -5.57 6.42
N GLY A 46 -2.03 -6.81 6.47
CA GLY A 46 -1.18 -7.98 6.26
C GLY A 46 -1.05 -8.41 4.80
N CYS A 47 -2.11 -8.27 4.00
CA CYS A 47 -2.12 -8.73 2.61
C CYS A 47 -2.64 -7.71 1.59
N GLY A 48 -3.07 -6.52 2.02
CA GLY A 48 -3.60 -5.48 1.14
C GLY A 48 -5.02 -5.75 0.59
N TRP A 49 -5.67 -6.84 0.99
CA TRP A 49 -7.02 -7.18 0.54
C TRP A 49 -8.04 -6.10 0.91
N SER A 50 -8.86 -5.68 -0.06
CA SER A 50 -9.95 -4.72 0.20
C SER A 50 -11.09 -5.40 0.96
N MET A 51 -11.52 -4.78 2.07
CA MET A 51 -12.64 -5.26 2.87
C MET A 51 -14.00 -4.96 2.26
N THR A 52 -14.05 -3.99 1.34
CA THR A 52 -15.23 -3.64 0.57
C THR A 52 -15.00 -3.94 -0.91
N PRO A 53 -16.01 -4.43 -1.66
CA PRO A 53 -15.86 -4.67 -3.09
C PRO A 53 -15.62 -3.34 -3.81
N LEU A 54 -14.46 -3.24 -4.47
CA LEU A 54 -14.09 -2.06 -5.26
C LEU A 54 -14.84 -2.05 -6.60
N PRO A 55 -15.37 -0.90 -7.04
CA PRO A 55 -15.95 -0.76 -8.37
C PRO A 55 -14.97 -1.16 -9.48
N ALA A 56 -15.47 -1.75 -10.56
CA ALA A 56 -14.64 -2.19 -11.69
C ALA A 56 -13.84 -1.02 -12.30
N ALA A 57 -14.42 0.19 -12.33
CA ALA A 57 -13.75 1.39 -12.82
C ALA A 57 -12.51 1.77 -12.00
N GLU A 58 -12.55 1.62 -10.68
CA GLU A 58 -11.41 1.92 -9.79
C GLU A 58 -10.30 0.88 -9.96
N ARG A 59 -10.65 -0.40 -10.07
CA ARG A 59 -9.69 -1.48 -10.33
C ARG A 59 -9.04 -1.31 -11.71
N ALA A 60 -9.83 -0.98 -12.74
CA ALA A 60 -9.32 -0.68 -14.07
C ALA A 60 -8.39 0.54 -14.08
N ALA A 61 -8.76 1.63 -13.42
CA ALA A 61 -7.91 2.82 -13.32
C ALA A 61 -6.58 2.53 -12.62
N ALA A 62 -6.60 1.75 -11.54
CA ALA A 62 -5.40 1.33 -10.82
C ALA A 62 -4.50 0.42 -11.67
N ALA A 63 -5.07 -0.52 -12.44
CA ALA A 63 -4.32 -1.39 -13.35
C ALA A 63 -3.72 -0.61 -14.53
N ILE A 64 -4.48 0.30 -15.14
CA ILE A 64 -4.03 1.16 -16.25
C ILE A 64 -2.90 2.10 -15.79
N ALA A 65 -2.91 2.54 -14.53
CA ALA A 65 -1.84 3.38 -13.99
C ALA A 65 -0.44 2.73 -14.09
N TYR A 66 -0.35 1.41 -14.14
CA TYR A 66 0.94 0.72 -14.34
C TYR A 66 1.43 0.69 -15.79
N LEU A 67 0.56 0.98 -16.76
CA LEU A 67 0.92 0.88 -18.18
C LEU A 67 2.08 1.83 -18.55
N THR A 68 2.03 3.06 -18.07
CA THR A 68 3.09 4.06 -18.22
C THR A 68 3.04 5.08 -17.09
N PHE A 69 4.16 5.79 -16.84
CA PHE A 69 4.14 6.90 -15.87
C PHE A 69 3.16 8.02 -16.29
N VAL A 70 2.95 8.21 -17.60
CA VAL A 70 1.97 9.19 -18.11
C VAL A 70 0.55 8.78 -17.76
N ALA A 71 0.21 7.49 -17.93
CA ALA A 71 -1.10 6.98 -17.54
C ALA A 71 -1.34 7.16 -16.03
N ALA A 72 -0.33 6.87 -15.20
CA ALA A 72 -0.41 7.11 -13.76
C ALA A 72 -0.64 8.59 -13.43
N ALA A 73 0.09 9.49 -14.08
CA ALA A 73 -0.08 10.93 -13.89
C ALA A 73 -1.50 11.38 -14.32
N VAL A 74 -1.97 10.95 -15.48
CA VAL A 74 -3.33 11.25 -15.96
C VAL A 74 -4.37 10.81 -14.94
N VAL A 75 -4.29 9.57 -14.45
CA VAL A 75 -5.23 9.04 -13.46
C VAL A 75 -5.24 9.86 -12.17
N LEU A 76 -4.08 10.35 -11.71
CA LEU A 76 -3.99 11.23 -10.53
C LEU A 76 -4.69 12.58 -10.72
N PHE A 77 -4.67 13.12 -11.94
CA PHE A 77 -5.32 14.40 -12.26
C PHE A 77 -6.80 14.26 -12.59
N LEU A 78 -7.30 13.05 -12.88
CA LEU A 78 -8.72 12.85 -13.15
C LEU A 78 -9.58 13.15 -11.91
N PRO A 79 -10.57 14.06 -12.01
CA PRO A 79 -11.43 14.42 -10.87
C PRO A 79 -12.14 13.20 -10.24
N ALA A 80 -12.47 12.21 -11.07
CA ALA A 80 -13.16 10.99 -10.63
C ALA A 80 -12.32 10.13 -9.66
N PHE A 81 -10.99 10.15 -9.77
CA PHE A 81 -10.10 9.26 -9.02
C PHE A 81 -9.15 9.97 -8.06
N ARG A 82 -9.03 11.30 -8.17
CA ARG A 82 -8.04 12.05 -7.38
C ARG A 82 -8.22 11.94 -5.86
N ASN A 83 -9.41 11.60 -5.37
CA ASN A 83 -9.70 11.41 -3.95
C ASN A 83 -9.76 9.93 -3.55
N ASN A 84 -9.60 9.01 -4.50
CA ASN A 84 -9.65 7.58 -4.24
C ASN A 84 -8.28 7.08 -3.76
N ARG A 85 -8.23 6.64 -2.50
CA ARG A 85 -6.98 6.16 -1.85
C ARG A 85 -6.37 4.95 -2.57
N PHE A 86 -7.21 4.03 -3.06
CA PHE A 86 -6.75 2.83 -3.76
C PHE A 86 -6.06 3.19 -5.08
N VAL A 87 -6.74 3.97 -5.93
CA VAL A 87 -6.21 4.38 -7.24
C VAL A 87 -4.95 5.23 -7.09
N ARG A 88 -4.94 6.16 -6.14
CA ARG A 88 -3.77 7.02 -5.86
C ARG A 88 -2.56 6.22 -5.41
N PHE A 89 -2.74 5.25 -4.54
CA PHE A 89 -1.66 4.38 -4.09
C PHE A 89 -0.97 3.70 -5.27
N HIS A 90 -1.74 3.04 -6.15
CA HIS A 90 -1.21 2.37 -7.33
C HIS A 90 -0.57 3.33 -8.34
N ALA A 91 -1.16 4.50 -8.53
CA ALA A 91 -0.60 5.53 -9.43
C ALA A 91 0.75 6.07 -8.91
N TRP A 92 0.88 6.38 -7.63
CA TRP A 92 2.15 6.82 -7.04
C TRP A 92 3.21 5.71 -7.07
N GLN A 93 2.84 4.48 -6.73
CA GLN A 93 3.75 3.34 -6.80
C GLN A 93 4.26 3.13 -8.24
N SER A 94 3.40 3.27 -9.24
CA SER A 94 3.78 3.21 -10.66
C SER A 94 4.76 4.33 -11.04
N ILE A 95 4.49 5.57 -10.65
CA ILE A 95 5.38 6.71 -10.94
C ILE A 95 6.76 6.49 -10.33
N LEU A 96 6.84 6.03 -9.09
CA LEU A 96 8.10 5.73 -8.42
C LEU A 96 8.87 4.62 -9.13
N LEU A 97 8.17 3.55 -9.52
CA LEU A 97 8.75 2.41 -10.22
C LEU A 97 9.33 2.82 -11.58
N TRP A 98 8.55 3.53 -12.39
CA TRP A 98 9.00 4.06 -13.67
C TRP A 98 10.11 5.10 -13.51
N GLY A 99 10.04 5.95 -12.48
CA GLY A 99 11.05 6.95 -12.16
C GLY A 99 12.41 6.33 -11.90
N VAL A 100 12.47 5.30 -11.05
CA VAL A 100 13.71 4.56 -10.78
C VAL A 100 14.25 3.88 -12.03
N PHE A 101 13.38 3.21 -12.79
CA PHE A 101 13.78 2.57 -14.05
C PHE A 101 14.37 3.58 -15.04
N PHE A 102 13.77 4.76 -15.15
CA PHE A 102 14.23 5.83 -16.03
C PHE A 102 15.59 6.40 -15.60
N VAL A 103 15.76 6.65 -14.30
CA VAL A 103 17.04 7.13 -13.75
C VAL A 103 18.16 6.13 -14.00
N LEU A 104 17.91 4.84 -13.75
CA LEU A 104 18.90 3.78 -14.01
C LEU A 104 19.26 3.69 -15.50
N THR A 105 18.27 3.79 -16.39
CA THR A 105 18.49 3.75 -17.84
C THR A 105 19.33 4.94 -18.31
N ILE A 106 19.00 6.16 -17.87
CA ILE A 106 19.77 7.36 -18.23
C ILE A 106 21.19 7.28 -17.67
N SER A 107 21.35 6.86 -16.41
CA SER A 107 22.68 6.70 -15.81
C SER A 107 23.56 5.74 -16.61
N ALA A 108 22.98 4.67 -17.15
CA ALA A 108 23.66 3.71 -18.01
C ALA A 108 24.18 4.33 -19.30
N LEU A 109 23.47 5.30 -19.89
CA LEU A 109 23.88 5.98 -21.14
C LEU A 109 25.12 6.87 -20.97
N PHE A 110 25.41 7.34 -19.75
CA PHE A 110 26.59 8.15 -19.47
C PHE A 110 27.89 7.35 -19.27
N LEU A 111 27.81 6.02 -19.22
CA LEU A 111 29.00 5.17 -19.12
C LEU A 111 29.58 4.88 -20.49
N SER A 112 30.62 5.65 -20.86
CA SER A 112 31.24 5.66 -22.22
C SER A 112 32.27 4.56 -22.49
N ASN A 113 32.35 3.53 -21.63
CA ASN A 113 33.33 2.46 -21.73
C ASN A 113 32.68 1.20 -22.35
N VAL A 114 33.30 0.62 -23.39
CA VAL A 114 32.76 -0.54 -24.13
C VAL A 114 32.49 -1.76 -23.22
N ALA A 115 33.38 -2.04 -22.29
CA ALA A 115 33.16 -3.16 -21.34
C ALA A 115 32.00 -2.88 -20.41
N ALA A 116 31.85 -1.64 -19.92
CA ALA A 116 30.70 -1.21 -19.15
C ALA A 116 29.42 -1.26 -20.01
N ALA A 117 29.45 -0.86 -21.26
CA ALA A 117 28.30 -0.91 -22.16
C ALA A 117 27.75 -2.34 -22.34
N MET A 118 28.62 -3.34 -22.47
CA MET A 118 28.20 -4.75 -22.56
C MET A 118 27.56 -5.27 -21.27
N LEU A 119 28.15 -4.92 -20.12
CA LEU A 119 27.55 -5.25 -18.81
C LEU A 119 26.21 -4.56 -18.61
N PHE A 120 26.10 -3.29 -19.01
CA PHE A 120 24.85 -2.53 -18.95
C PHE A 120 23.79 -3.06 -19.88
N LEU A 121 24.17 -3.53 -21.09
CA LEU A 121 23.23 -4.19 -22.00
C LEU A 121 22.63 -5.45 -21.36
N LEU A 122 23.47 -6.32 -20.81
CA LEU A 122 23.02 -7.53 -20.12
C LEU A 122 22.14 -7.19 -18.93
N PHE A 123 22.60 -6.27 -18.08
CA PHE A 123 21.83 -5.81 -16.92
C PHE A 123 20.52 -5.15 -17.32
N GLY A 124 20.53 -4.34 -18.40
CA GLY A 124 19.34 -3.68 -18.94
C GLY A 124 18.30 -4.67 -19.45
N ILE A 125 18.72 -5.76 -20.11
CA ILE A 125 17.82 -6.83 -20.54
C ILE A 125 17.19 -7.51 -19.32
N LEU A 126 17.98 -7.87 -18.32
CA LEU A 126 17.46 -8.49 -17.10
C LEU A 126 16.54 -7.55 -16.33
N ALA A 127 16.90 -6.27 -16.21
CA ALA A 127 16.06 -5.27 -15.55
C ALA A 127 14.75 -5.04 -16.32
N SER A 128 14.78 -5.04 -17.65
CA SER A 128 13.56 -4.91 -18.47
C SER A 128 12.63 -6.12 -18.33
N LEU A 129 13.18 -7.33 -18.27
CA LEU A 129 12.40 -8.54 -18.02
C LEU A 129 11.79 -8.54 -16.62
N ALA A 130 12.57 -8.16 -15.61
CA ALA A 130 12.08 -8.02 -14.24
C ALA A 130 10.99 -6.95 -14.14
N MET A 131 11.16 -5.82 -14.84
CA MET A 131 10.18 -4.74 -14.88
C MET A 131 8.88 -5.20 -15.57
N LEU A 132 8.99 -5.94 -16.68
CA LEU A 132 7.83 -6.52 -17.37
C LEU A 132 7.06 -7.50 -16.47
N PHE A 133 7.78 -8.38 -15.80
CA PHE A 133 7.19 -9.32 -14.85
C PHE A 133 6.47 -8.58 -13.72
N LEU A 134 7.14 -7.61 -13.13
CA LEU A 134 6.59 -6.81 -12.04
C LEU A 134 5.37 -6.02 -12.50
N TRP A 135 5.40 -5.45 -13.71
CA TRP A 135 4.28 -4.77 -14.32
C TRP A 135 3.05 -5.67 -14.46
N ILE A 136 3.23 -6.90 -14.96
CA ILE A 136 2.13 -7.88 -15.10
C ILE A 136 1.54 -8.20 -13.72
N VAL A 137 2.39 -8.53 -12.75
CA VAL A 137 1.94 -8.89 -11.40
C VAL A 137 1.19 -7.75 -10.74
N LEU A 138 1.72 -6.53 -10.78
CA LEU A 138 1.10 -5.36 -10.16
C LEU A 138 -0.23 -4.97 -10.84
N SER A 139 -0.29 -5.06 -12.18
CA SER A 139 -1.53 -4.80 -12.92
C SER A 139 -2.60 -5.82 -12.58
N LEU A 140 -2.25 -7.11 -12.46
CA LEU A 140 -3.18 -8.15 -12.05
C LEU A 140 -3.66 -7.95 -10.62
N LYS A 141 -2.76 -7.67 -9.68
CA LYS A 141 -3.11 -7.40 -8.27
C LYS A 141 -4.01 -6.16 -8.13
N ALA A 142 -3.73 -5.10 -8.87
CA ALA A 142 -4.59 -3.93 -8.91
C ALA A 142 -5.98 -4.25 -9.49
N TRP A 143 -6.04 -5.10 -10.51
CA TRP A 143 -7.32 -5.57 -11.07
C TRP A 143 -8.11 -6.45 -10.09
N GLU A 144 -7.43 -7.26 -9.29
CA GLU A 144 -8.05 -8.05 -8.21
C GLU A 144 -8.57 -7.17 -7.06
N GLY A 145 -8.17 -5.90 -7.00
CA GLY A 145 -8.55 -4.96 -5.94
C GLY A 145 -7.65 -5.05 -4.70
N GLU A 146 -6.48 -5.67 -4.83
CA GLU A 146 -5.50 -5.77 -3.76
C GLU A 146 -4.51 -4.61 -3.78
N ARG A 147 -4.20 -4.06 -2.61
CA ARG A 147 -3.09 -3.11 -2.41
C ARG A 147 -1.81 -3.89 -2.16
N PHE A 148 -1.18 -4.37 -3.23
CA PHE A 148 0.11 -5.03 -3.12
C PHE A 148 1.22 -3.98 -2.94
N GLU A 149 1.80 -3.95 -1.76
CA GLU A 149 2.86 -3.02 -1.40
C GLU A 149 4.23 -3.59 -1.77
N LEU A 150 4.91 -2.93 -2.70
CA LEU A 150 6.31 -3.23 -2.95
C LEU A 150 7.16 -2.73 -1.78
N PRO A 151 8.12 -3.54 -1.30
CA PRO A 151 9.07 -3.08 -0.30
C PRO A 151 9.77 -1.82 -0.81
N LEU A 152 9.84 -0.77 -0.01
CA LEU A 152 10.33 0.58 -0.29
C LEU A 152 9.35 1.47 -1.07
N PHE A 153 8.78 1.03 -2.19
CA PHE A 153 7.89 1.85 -3.03
C PHE A 153 6.49 1.97 -2.45
N GLY A 154 5.95 0.91 -1.84
CA GLY A 154 4.64 0.91 -1.20
C GLY A 154 4.59 1.89 -0.04
N THR A 155 5.54 1.80 0.89
CA THR A 155 5.63 2.70 2.05
C THR A 155 5.86 4.16 1.66
N LEU A 156 6.57 4.41 0.55
CA LEU A 156 6.77 5.76 0.04
C LEU A 156 5.50 6.30 -0.64
N ALA A 157 4.81 5.46 -1.42
CA ALA A 157 3.56 5.82 -2.08
C ALA A 157 2.44 6.17 -1.08
N GLU A 158 2.42 5.54 0.09
CA GLU A 158 1.46 5.85 1.16
C GLU A 158 1.66 7.24 1.78
N ARG A 159 2.88 7.76 1.75
CA ARG A 159 3.24 9.07 2.30
C ARG A 159 2.97 10.22 1.33
N MET A 160 2.69 9.91 0.06
CA MET A 160 2.43 10.94 -0.95
C MET A 160 1.00 11.51 -0.79
N PRO A 161 0.86 12.83 -0.94
CA PRO A 161 -0.40 13.55 -0.75
C PRO A 161 -1.49 13.18 -1.77
#